data_58e7c16b74b3114266d195d299846be0
#
_entry.id   58e7c16b74b3114266d195d299846be0
#
_cell.length_a   1.000
_cell.length_b   1.000
_cell.length_c   1.000
_cell.angle_alpha   90.00
_cell.angle_beta   90.00
_cell.angle_gamma   90.00
#
_symmetry.space_group_name_H-M   'P 1'
#
loop_
_entity.id
_entity.type
_entity.pdbx_description
1 polymer ?
#
loop_
_entity_poly.entity_id
_entity_poly.type
_entity_poly.pdbx_seq_one_letter_code
_entity_poly.pdbx_strand_id
1 'polypeptide(L)'
;MNNLKIYLSGSVRNVNGDFQSWRTQCHFIQENGYYQNLKFVDPIEFFNYTNKLPQSEKQCLDLFMWQIEQCDVVLVNLDYSNISVGTGQEIEHAFCKNIPIIGFGEKKETWYNWSAERCSVIFKTLDIAIEYLNDSYAQV
;
A
#
# COMPACT_ATOMS: atom_id res chain seq x y z
N MET A 1 16.41 6.40 15.44
CA MET A 1 16.00 5.43 14.43
C MET A 1 15.21 6.10 13.33
N ASN A 2 15.48 5.71 12.10
CA ASN A 2 14.69 6.20 10.98
C ASN A 2 13.34 5.49 10.92
N ASN A 3 12.31 6.21 10.51
CA ASN A 3 11.01 5.60 10.29
C ASN A 3 11.05 4.67 9.10
N LEU A 4 10.38 3.53 9.22
CA LEU A 4 10.11 2.66 8.09
C LEU A 4 8.99 3.29 7.27
N LYS A 5 9.26 3.61 6.02
CA LYS A 5 8.28 4.21 5.11
C LYS A 5 7.55 3.11 4.36
N ILE A 6 6.25 3.08 4.52
CA ILE A 6 5.37 2.04 3.97
C ILE A 6 4.42 2.66 2.97
N TYR A 7 4.52 2.25 1.71
CA TYR A 7 3.60 2.70 0.66
C TYR A 7 2.33 1.85 0.71
N LEU A 8 1.18 2.51 0.72
CA LEU A 8 -0.12 1.83 0.76
C LEU A 8 -0.66 1.64 -0.64
N SER A 9 -0.75 0.41 -1.09
CA SER A 9 -1.27 0.04 -2.40
C SER A 9 -2.57 -0.75 -2.27
N GLY A 10 -3.52 -0.50 -3.16
CA GLY A 10 -4.79 -1.21 -3.14
C GLY A 10 -5.81 -0.54 -4.05
N SER A 11 -6.85 -1.28 -4.42
CA SER A 11 -7.91 -0.79 -5.27
C SER A 11 -8.63 0.41 -4.65
N VAL A 12 -8.88 1.44 -5.45
CA VAL A 12 -9.59 2.64 -5.00
C VAL A 12 -10.87 2.90 -5.77
N ARG A 13 -10.99 2.35 -6.97
CA ARG A 13 -12.15 2.55 -7.85
C ARG A 13 -12.97 1.28 -7.92
N ASN A 14 -14.25 1.43 -8.28
CA ASN A 14 -15.16 0.33 -8.54
C ASN A 14 -15.37 -0.60 -7.33
N VAL A 15 -15.17 -0.08 -6.12
CA VAL A 15 -15.38 -0.82 -4.89
C VAL A 15 -16.40 -0.06 -4.05
N ASN A 16 -17.40 -0.78 -3.55
CA ASN A 16 -18.50 -0.22 -2.76
C ASN A 16 -18.17 -0.21 -1.27
N GLY A 17 -18.78 0.73 -0.54
CA GLY A 17 -18.79 0.77 0.91
C GLY A 17 -17.45 1.15 1.53
N ASP A 18 -17.13 0.52 2.64
CA ASP A 18 -15.99 0.87 3.49
C ASP A 18 -14.67 0.27 3.03
N PHE A 19 -14.52 -0.01 1.74
CA PHE A 19 -13.31 -0.67 1.26
C PHE A 19 -12.04 0.13 1.56
N GLN A 20 -12.15 1.44 1.68
CA GLN A 20 -11.00 2.28 2.02
C GLN A 20 -10.75 2.42 3.52
N SER A 21 -11.55 1.76 4.35
CA SER A 21 -11.39 1.85 5.81
C SER A 21 -10.03 1.39 6.29
N TRP A 22 -9.38 0.46 5.57
CA TRP A 22 -8.04 0.00 5.93
C TRP A 22 -7.00 1.13 5.87
N ARG A 23 -7.15 2.06 4.92
CA ARG A 23 -6.25 3.22 4.82
C ARG A 23 -6.48 4.16 6.00
N THR A 24 -7.73 4.41 6.33
CA THR A 24 -8.09 5.20 7.50
C THR A 24 -7.53 4.59 8.79
N GLN A 25 -7.56 3.26 8.89
CA GLN A 25 -7.01 2.55 10.03
C GLN A 25 -5.49 2.75 10.13
N CYS A 26 -4.78 2.73 9.00
CA CYS A 26 -3.35 3.03 8.97
C CYS A 26 -3.06 4.44 9.47
N HIS A 27 -3.83 5.44 9.01
CA HIS A 27 -3.69 6.82 9.48
C HIS A 27 -3.96 6.94 10.97
N PHE A 28 -4.97 6.27 11.45
CA PHE A 28 -5.30 6.25 12.87
C PHE A 28 -4.14 5.69 13.71
N ILE A 29 -3.55 4.59 13.26
CA ILE A 29 -2.41 3.97 13.94
C ILE A 29 -1.23 4.93 13.99
N GLN A 30 -0.94 5.61 12.88
CA GLN A 30 0.17 6.57 12.82
C GLN A 30 -0.07 7.77 13.71
N GLU A 31 -1.27 8.35 13.67
CA GLU A 31 -1.61 9.53 14.47
C GLU A 31 -1.59 9.26 15.96
N ASN A 32 -1.97 8.07 16.38
CA ASN A 32 -2.03 7.70 17.79
C ASN A 32 -0.73 7.10 18.32
N GLY A 33 0.29 6.98 17.47
CA GLY A 33 1.61 6.55 17.90
C GLY A 33 1.71 5.13 18.39
N TYR A 34 0.82 4.25 17.94
CA TYR A 34 0.88 2.82 18.32
C TYR A 34 2.20 2.18 17.93
N TYR A 35 2.71 2.56 16.75
CA TYR A 35 4.00 2.09 16.27
C TYR A 35 4.82 3.31 15.86
N GLN A 36 5.76 3.70 16.70
CA GLN A 36 6.48 4.96 16.56
C GLN A 36 7.41 5.00 15.33
N ASN A 37 7.81 3.84 14.85
CA ASN A 37 8.79 3.74 13.77
C ASN A 37 8.17 3.46 12.41
N LEU A 38 6.85 3.52 12.28
CA LEU A 38 6.14 3.31 11.03
C LEU A 38 5.62 4.64 10.49
N LYS A 39 5.85 4.87 9.20
CA LYS A 39 5.28 6.02 8.49
C LYS A 39 4.57 5.51 7.24
N PHE A 40 3.26 5.73 7.18
CA PHE A 40 2.46 5.32 6.02
C PHE A 40 2.44 6.43 4.97
N VAL A 41 2.68 6.05 3.73
CA VAL A 41 2.60 6.93 2.57
C VAL A 41 1.39 6.48 1.76
N ASP A 42 0.32 7.27 1.82
CA ASP A 42 -0.94 6.96 1.16
C ASP A 42 -1.10 7.83 -0.08
N PRO A 43 -1.04 7.26 -1.29
CA PRO A 43 -1.15 8.06 -2.50
C PRO A 43 -2.51 8.74 -2.66
N ILE A 44 -3.56 8.25 -2.00
CA ILE A 44 -4.89 8.86 -2.07
C ILE A 44 -4.90 10.24 -1.41
N GLU A 45 -4.14 10.43 -0.34
CA GLU A 45 -4.05 11.73 0.33
C GLU A 45 -3.60 12.84 -0.62
N PHE A 46 -2.76 12.48 -1.58
CA PHE A 46 -2.26 13.45 -2.55
C PHE A 46 -3.41 14.12 -3.31
N PHE A 47 -4.44 13.37 -3.65
CA PHE A 47 -5.61 13.93 -4.32
C PHE A 47 -6.46 14.81 -3.41
N ASN A 48 -6.43 14.56 -2.11
CA ASN A 48 -7.23 15.30 -1.14
C ASN A 48 -6.66 16.68 -0.81
N TYR A 49 -5.33 16.82 -0.93
CA TYR A 49 -4.67 18.06 -0.53
C TYR A 49 -4.43 19.05 -1.68
N THR A 50 -4.46 18.58 -2.92
CA THR A 50 -4.18 19.46 -4.05
C THR A 50 -5.14 19.19 -5.20
N ASN A 51 -6.09 20.09 -5.38
CA ASN A 51 -7.02 20.04 -6.51
C ASN A 51 -6.35 20.36 -7.85
N LYS A 52 -5.06 20.69 -7.84
CA LYS A 52 -4.36 21.16 -9.04
C LYS A 52 -3.57 20.09 -9.74
N LEU A 53 -3.52 18.90 -9.18
CA LEU A 53 -2.67 17.81 -9.65
C LEU A 53 -3.38 16.51 -9.58
N PRO A 54 -2.96 15.55 -10.35
CA PRO A 54 -2.18 15.69 -11.55
C PRO A 54 -3.09 16.01 -12.73
N GLN A 55 -2.53 16.58 -13.79
CA GLN A 55 -3.31 16.97 -14.96
C GLN A 55 -3.55 15.81 -15.93
N SER A 56 -2.88 14.69 -15.74
CA SER A 56 -3.04 13.52 -16.59
C SER A 56 -2.79 12.25 -15.79
N GLU A 57 -3.28 11.13 -16.33
CA GLU A 57 -3.04 9.82 -15.71
C GLU A 57 -1.55 9.46 -15.72
N LYS A 58 -0.83 9.90 -16.74
CA LYS A 58 0.61 9.67 -16.80
C LYS A 58 1.34 10.37 -15.67
N GLN A 59 0.95 11.59 -15.36
CA GLN A 59 1.54 12.32 -14.23
C GLN A 59 1.25 11.62 -12.90
N CYS A 60 0.02 11.11 -12.73
CA CYS A 60 -0.33 10.31 -11.55
C CYS A 60 0.58 9.10 -11.43
N LEU A 61 0.70 8.35 -12.52
CA LEU A 61 1.48 7.12 -12.53
C LEU A 61 2.95 7.42 -12.21
N ASP A 62 3.53 8.42 -12.88
CA ASP A 62 4.92 8.79 -12.65
C ASP A 62 5.17 9.18 -11.19
N LEU A 63 4.24 9.94 -10.60
CA LEU A 63 4.35 10.35 -9.21
C LEU A 63 4.25 9.17 -8.26
N PHE A 64 3.29 8.27 -8.48
CA PHE A 64 3.12 7.11 -7.60
C PHE A 64 4.32 6.16 -7.69
N MET A 65 4.85 5.95 -8.89
CA MET A 65 6.06 5.14 -9.07
C MET A 65 7.25 5.77 -8.33
N TRP A 66 7.40 7.08 -8.43
CA TRP A 66 8.43 7.79 -7.69
C TRP A 66 8.25 7.65 -6.18
N GLN A 67 7.01 7.79 -5.68
CA GLN A 67 6.73 7.64 -4.25
C GLN A 67 7.07 6.24 -3.75
N ILE A 68 6.78 5.21 -4.54
CA ILE A 68 7.14 3.83 -4.19
C ILE A 68 8.65 3.72 -4.02
N GLU A 69 9.43 4.32 -4.92
CA GLU A 69 10.89 4.27 -4.84
C GLU A 69 11.45 5.01 -3.63
N GLN A 70 10.69 5.91 -3.02
CA GLN A 70 11.08 6.60 -1.78
C GLN A 70 10.69 5.80 -0.54
N CYS A 71 9.97 4.71 -0.68
CA CYS A 71 9.51 3.90 0.44
C CYS A 71 10.40 2.67 0.63
N ASP A 72 10.40 2.16 1.85
CA ASP A 72 11.18 0.98 2.20
C ASP A 72 10.44 -0.32 1.88
N VAL A 73 9.12 -0.29 1.90
CA VAL A 73 8.29 -1.45 1.71
C VAL A 73 6.92 -1.02 1.17
N VAL A 74 6.27 -1.93 0.44
CA VAL A 74 4.89 -1.75 -0.02
C VAL A 74 3.98 -2.67 0.77
N LEU A 75 2.92 -2.11 1.33
CA LEU A 75 1.83 -2.87 1.96
C LEU A 75 0.64 -2.83 1.02
N VAL A 76 0.22 -3.99 0.54
CA VAL A 76 -0.87 -4.06 -0.44
C VAL A 76 -2.08 -4.79 0.12
N ASN A 77 -3.24 -4.18 -0.05
CA ASN A 77 -4.52 -4.86 0.13
C ASN A 77 -4.83 -5.59 -1.16
N LEU A 78 -4.78 -6.92 -1.13
CA LEU A 78 -4.99 -7.75 -2.31
C LEU A 78 -6.46 -7.91 -2.69
N ASP A 79 -7.38 -7.64 -1.78
CA ASP A 79 -8.81 -7.74 -2.09
C ASP A 79 -9.16 -6.78 -3.23
N TYR A 80 -9.87 -7.30 -4.22
CA TYR A 80 -10.27 -6.61 -5.44
C TYR A 80 -9.10 -6.15 -6.32
N SER A 81 -7.90 -6.71 -6.13
CA SER A 81 -6.76 -6.39 -6.97
C SER A 81 -6.96 -6.86 -8.42
N ASN A 82 -7.84 -7.84 -8.65
CA ASN A 82 -8.14 -8.33 -10.00
C ASN A 82 -8.84 -7.28 -10.89
N ILE A 83 -9.41 -6.23 -10.30
CA ILE A 83 -10.05 -5.14 -11.06
C ILE A 83 -9.27 -3.82 -10.97
N SER A 84 -8.05 -3.86 -10.43
CA SER A 84 -7.26 -2.65 -10.23
C SER A 84 -5.96 -2.71 -11.02
N VAL A 85 -5.96 -2.08 -12.19
CA VAL A 85 -4.78 -1.98 -13.04
C VAL A 85 -3.67 -1.21 -12.31
N GLY A 86 -4.05 -0.14 -11.62
CA GLY A 86 -3.09 0.68 -10.86
C GLY A 86 -2.35 -0.12 -9.79
N THR A 87 -3.07 -0.94 -9.04
CA THR A 87 -2.45 -1.80 -8.03
C THR A 87 -1.46 -2.77 -8.66
N GLY A 88 -1.83 -3.38 -9.79
CA GLY A 88 -0.94 -4.29 -10.51
C GLY A 88 0.34 -3.60 -10.96
N GLN A 89 0.24 -2.38 -11.48
CA GLN A 89 1.41 -1.61 -11.91
C GLN A 89 2.30 -1.22 -10.73
N GLU A 90 1.72 -0.82 -9.62
CA GLU A 90 2.46 -0.47 -8.40
C GLU A 90 3.26 -1.67 -7.87
N ILE A 91 2.61 -2.82 -7.81
CA ILE A 91 3.24 -4.06 -7.33
C ILE A 91 4.40 -4.47 -8.24
N GLU A 92 4.17 -4.46 -9.56
CA GLU A 92 5.23 -4.83 -10.50
C GLU A 92 6.40 -3.86 -10.44
N HIS A 93 6.13 -2.57 -10.31
CA HIS A 93 7.18 -1.57 -10.18
C HIS A 93 8.04 -1.81 -8.93
N ALA A 94 7.39 -2.03 -7.78
CA ALA A 94 8.09 -2.33 -6.54
C ALA A 94 8.93 -3.60 -6.67
N PHE A 95 8.37 -4.63 -7.28
CA PHE A 95 9.08 -5.88 -7.52
C PHE A 95 10.35 -5.66 -8.37
N CYS A 96 10.23 -4.91 -9.46
CA CYS A 96 11.37 -4.62 -10.33
C CYS A 96 12.45 -3.78 -9.65
N LYS A 97 12.09 -3.00 -8.64
CA LYS A 97 13.01 -2.17 -7.87
C LYS A 97 13.53 -2.87 -6.61
N ASN A 98 13.20 -4.15 -6.44
CA ASN A 98 13.59 -4.94 -5.26
C ASN A 98 13.09 -4.37 -3.94
N ILE A 99 11.93 -3.72 -3.97
CA ILE A 99 11.28 -3.23 -2.76
C ILE A 99 10.38 -4.35 -2.25
N PRO A 100 10.52 -4.78 -0.99
CA PRO A 100 9.68 -5.85 -0.45
C PRO A 100 8.20 -5.49 -0.49
N ILE A 101 7.37 -6.48 -0.76
CA ILE A 101 5.93 -6.32 -0.86
C ILE A 101 5.27 -7.24 0.15
N ILE A 102 4.50 -6.66 1.05
CA ILE A 102 3.77 -7.40 2.07
C ILE A 102 2.28 -7.27 1.76
N GLY A 103 1.61 -8.39 1.62
CA GLY A 103 0.20 -8.40 1.27
C GLY A 103 -0.70 -8.79 2.43
N PHE A 104 -1.96 -8.40 2.34
CA PHE A 104 -3.01 -8.89 3.21
C PHE A 104 -4.32 -8.95 2.43
N GLY A 105 -5.24 -9.78 2.90
CA GLY A 105 -6.56 -9.90 2.29
C GLY A 105 -7.27 -11.16 2.73
N GLU A 106 -8.59 -11.15 2.59
CA GLU A 106 -9.45 -12.26 2.98
C GLU A 106 -10.20 -12.87 1.81
N LYS A 107 -10.42 -12.10 0.74
CA LYS A 107 -11.27 -12.50 -0.39
C LYS A 107 -10.40 -12.95 -1.56
N LYS A 108 -9.82 -14.16 -1.41
CA LYS A 108 -8.88 -14.69 -2.41
C LYS A 108 -9.43 -14.73 -3.83
N GLU A 109 -10.74 -14.90 -3.99
CA GLU A 109 -11.39 -14.91 -5.30
C GLU A 109 -11.32 -13.57 -6.03
N THR A 110 -11.00 -12.48 -5.31
CA THR A 110 -10.83 -11.16 -5.88
C THR A 110 -9.37 -10.77 -6.12
N TRP A 111 -8.44 -11.68 -5.84
CA TRP A 111 -7.02 -11.38 -5.97
C TRP A 111 -6.55 -11.54 -7.41
N TYR A 112 -5.69 -10.63 -7.84
CA TYR A 112 -4.89 -10.84 -9.05
C TYR A 112 -3.70 -11.73 -8.68
N ASN A 113 -3.66 -12.92 -9.24
CA ASN A 113 -2.68 -13.94 -8.83
C ASN A 113 -1.23 -13.47 -9.00
N TRP A 114 -0.94 -12.73 -10.07
CA TRP A 114 0.43 -12.26 -10.29
C TRP A 114 0.87 -11.25 -9.24
N SER A 115 -0.05 -10.40 -8.77
CA SER A 115 0.25 -9.49 -7.66
C SER A 115 0.49 -10.27 -6.37
N ALA A 116 -0.33 -11.29 -6.11
CA ALA A 116 -0.15 -12.13 -4.92
C ALA A 116 1.20 -12.85 -4.94
N GLU A 117 1.63 -13.33 -6.09
CA GLU A 117 2.92 -14.02 -6.24
C GLU A 117 4.12 -13.11 -6.02
N ARG A 118 3.97 -11.80 -6.19
CA ARG A 118 5.03 -10.83 -5.94
C ARG A 118 5.23 -10.51 -4.45
N CYS A 119 4.27 -10.88 -3.62
CA CYS A 119 4.36 -10.64 -2.18
C CYS A 119 5.34 -11.60 -1.52
N SER A 120 6.18 -11.06 -0.63
CA SER A 120 7.08 -11.89 0.19
C SER A 120 6.29 -12.76 1.16
N VAL A 121 5.19 -12.21 1.67
CA VAL A 121 4.28 -12.90 2.58
C VAL A 121 2.91 -12.24 2.48
N ILE A 122 1.86 -13.02 2.73
CA ILE A 122 0.48 -12.54 2.71
C ILE A 122 -0.18 -12.91 4.03
N PHE A 123 -0.77 -11.93 4.68
CA PHE A 123 -1.50 -12.12 5.92
C PHE A 123 -3.00 -12.00 5.69
N LYS A 124 -3.77 -12.54 6.61
CA LYS A 124 -5.22 -12.52 6.50
C LYS A 124 -5.79 -11.14 6.82
N THR A 125 -5.18 -10.44 7.77
CA THR A 125 -5.69 -9.15 8.24
C THR A 125 -4.62 -8.06 8.19
N LEU A 126 -5.08 -6.82 8.12
CA LEU A 126 -4.21 -5.64 8.18
C LEU A 126 -3.41 -5.59 9.49
N ASP A 127 -4.06 -5.87 10.61
CA ASP A 127 -3.42 -5.76 11.92
C ASP A 127 -2.20 -6.68 12.02
N ILE A 128 -2.33 -7.91 11.53
CA ILE A 128 -1.22 -8.88 11.54
C ILE A 128 -0.10 -8.40 10.62
N ALA A 129 -0.44 -7.86 9.45
CA ALA A 129 0.55 -7.35 8.51
C ALA A 129 1.34 -6.18 9.11
N ILE A 130 0.66 -5.26 9.78
CA ILE A 130 1.32 -4.11 10.43
C ILE A 130 2.23 -4.57 11.55
N GLU A 131 1.77 -5.50 12.39
CA GLU A 131 2.60 -6.08 13.44
C GLU A 131 3.86 -6.72 12.88
N TYR A 132 3.72 -7.47 11.79
CA TYR A 132 4.86 -8.08 11.11
C TYR A 132 5.85 -7.02 10.60
N LEU A 133 5.36 -5.94 9.99
CA LEU A 133 6.21 -4.86 9.50
C LEU A 133 6.97 -4.20 10.65
N ASN A 134 6.29 -3.96 11.76
CA ASN A 134 6.92 -3.37 12.93
C ASN A 134 8.00 -4.29 13.50
N ASP A 135 7.69 -5.57 13.66
CA ASP A 135 8.59 -6.51 14.33
C ASP A 135 9.75 -6.93 13.46
N SER A 136 9.57 -7.00 12.14
CA SER A 136 10.57 -7.56 11.23
C SER A 136 11.40 -6.51 10.50
N TYR A 137 10.78 -5.39 10.11
CA TYR A 137 11.45 -4.37 9.29
C TYR A 137 11.82 -3.13 10.08
N ALA A 138 10.96 -2.68 10.98
CA ALA A 138 11.20 -1.43 11.70
C ALA A 138 12.22 -1.55 12.83
N GLN A 139 12.64 -2.75 13.17
CA GLN A 139 13.61 -3.00 14.23
C GLN A 139 15.06 -2.98 13.74
N VAL A 140 15.25 -2.88 12.45
CA VAL A 140 16.59 -2.91 11.86
C VAL A 140 17.28 -1.56 11.86
#